data_d7bc22181a03275332f651e520d28d0b
#
_entry.id   d7bc22181a03275332f651e520d28d0b
#
_cell.length_a   1.000
_cell.length_b   1.000
_cell.length_c   1.000
_cell.angle_alpha   90.00
_cell.angle_beta   90.00
_cell.angle_gamma   90.00
#
_symmetry.space_group_name_H-M   'P 1'
#
loop_
_entity.id
_entity.type
_entity.pdbx_description
1 polymer ?
#
loop_
_entity_poly.entity_id
_entity_poly.type
_entity_poly.pdbx_seq_one_letter_code
_entity_poly.pdbx_strand_id
1 'polypeptide(L)' 'MDINLYANLNQGIDSFLRVATTLRRKEITIKSISMITDNYKNTGMRLTIDEEEASVQEVINYMKKLYDVRDIEAQ' A
#
# COMPACT_ATOMS: atom_id res chain seq x y z
N MET A 1 8.02 1.96 -15.83
CA MET A 1 7.55 0.58 -15.58
C MET A 1 6.71 0.55 -14.33
N ASP A 2 5.59 -0.15 -14.37
CA ASP A 2 4.68 -0.22 -13.24
C ASP A 2 5.08 -1.34 -12.28
N ILE A 3 5.08 -1.02 -11.01
CA ILE A 3 5.34 -1.99 -9.95
C ILE A 3 4.09 -2.12 -9.09
N ASN A 4 3.69 -3.34 -8.81
CA ASN A 4 2.57 -3.62 -7.93
C ASN A 4 3.07 -4.01 -6.55
N LEU A 5 2.54 -3.36 -5.52
CA LEU A 5 2.82 -3.70 -4.14
C LEU A 5 1.55 -4.28 -3.52
N TYR A 6 1.70 -5.35 -2.79
CA TYR A 6 0.60 -6.02 -2.08
C TYR A 6 0.89 -6.01 -0.60
N ALA A 7 -0.13 -5.84 0.21
CA ALA A 7 0.02 -5.86 1.66
C ALA A 7 -1.28 -6.33 2.30
N ASN A 8 -1.16 -6.84 3.52
CA ASN A 8 -2.31 -7.18 4.35
C ASN A 8 -2.57 -6.07 5.36
N LEU A 9 -3.83 -5.79 5.60
CA LEU A 9 -4.27 -4.68 6.46
C LEU A 9 -4.97 -5.25 7.70
N ASN A 10 -4.49 -4.89 8.89
CA ASN A 10 -5.01 -5.42 10.15
C ASN A 10 -6.33 -4.79 10.58
N GLN A 11 -6.57 -3.52 10.21
CA GLN A 11 -7.74 -2.76 10.64
C GLN A 11 -8.69 -2.45 9.48
N GLY A 12 -8.66 -3.24 8.43
CA GLY A 12 -9.56 -3.07 7.30
C GLY A 12 -9.45 -1.70 6.65
N ILE A 13 -10.58 -1.02 6.49
CA ILE A 13 -10.61 0.26 5.80
C ILE A 13 -9.81 1.34 6.54
N ASP A 14 -9.71 1.25 7.87
CA ASP A 14 -8.92 2.23 8.63
C ASP A 14 -7.45 2.13 8.26
N SER A 15 -6.92 0.92 8.11
CA SER A 15 -5.55 0.71 7.65
C SER A 15 -5.37 1.23 6.23
N PHE A 16 -6.34 0.95 5.35
CA PHE A 16 -6.31 1.40 3.98
C PHE A 16 -6.22 2.92 3.89
N LEU A 17 -7.06 3.62 4.65
CA LEU A 17 -7.06 5.08 4.67
C LEU A 17 -5.76 5.63 5.24
N ARG A 18 -5.20 4.96 6.24
CA ARG A 18 -3.92 5.37 6.83
C ARG A 18 -2.78 5.27 5.82
N VAL A 19 -2.73 4.19 5.05
CA VAL A 19 -1.73 4.04 4.00
C VAL A 19 -1.92 5.14 2.95
N ALA A 20 -3.14 5.32 2.45
CA ALA A 20 -3.42 6.31 1.42
C ALA A 20 -3.04 7.71 1.89
N THR A 21 -3.39 8.06 3.13
CA THR A 21 -3.07 9.36 3.70
C THR A 21 -1.57 9.56 3.85
N THR A 22 -0.87 8.51 4.31
CA THR A 22 0.59 8.57 4.47
C THR A 22 1.29 8.82 3.15
N LEU A 23 0.93 8.08 2.12
CA LEU A 23 1.55 8.22 0.81
C LEU A 23 1.22 9.59 0.19
N ARG A 24 0.00 10.06 0.37
CA ARG A 24 -0.39 11.38 -0.11
C ARG A 24 0.41 12.48 0.59
N ARG A 25 0.60 12.36 1.89
CA ARG A 25 1.36 13.35 2.68
C ARG A 25 2.82 13.40 2.25
N LYS A 26 3.36 12.25 1.83
CA LYS A 26 4.72 12.16 1.32
C LYS A 26 4.83 12.52 -0.16
N GLU A 27 3.72 12.93 -0.76
CA GLU A 27 3.66 13.35 -2.17
C GLU A 27 4.12 12.28 -3.15
N ILE A 28 3.85 11.01 -2.82
CA ILE A 28 4.18 9.89 -3.68
C ILE A 28 3.10 9.74 -4.75
N THR A 29 3.51 9.69 -6.01
CA THR A 29 2.59 9.52 -7.12
C THR A 29 2.12 8.07 -7.20
N ILE A 30 0.81 7.87 -7.09
CA ILE A 30 0.19 6.55 -7.13
C ILE A 30 -0.66 6.45 -8.39
N LYS A 31 -0.47 5.37 -9.16
CA LYS A 31 -1.26 5.15 -10.37
C LYS A 31 -2.61 4.54 -10.03
N SER A 32 -2.62 3.59 -9.11
CA SER A 32 -3.88 3.02 -8.63
C SER A 32 -3.70 2.45 -7.24
N ILE A 33 -4.78 2.40 -6.50
CA ILE A 33 -4.82 1.80 -5.18
C ILE A 33 -6.18 1.14 -5.01
N SER A 34 -6.20 -0.09 -4.54
CA SER A 34 -7.44 -0.81 -4.34
C SER A 34 -7.38 -1.65 -3.07
N MET A 35 -8.54 -1.85 -2.46
CA MET A 35 -8.70 -2.66 -1.27
C MET A 35 -9.46 -3.93 -1.65
N ILE A 36 -8.99 -5.05 -1.13
CA ILE A 36 -9.57 -6.35 -1.41
C ILE A 36 -9.96 -7.00 -0.08
N THR A 37 -11.21 -7.42 0.04
CA THR A 37 -11.68 -8.14 1.22
C THR A 37 -12.13 -9.53 0.78
N ASP A 38 -11.60 -10.57 1.44
CA ASP A 38 -11.96 -11.93 1.12
C ASP A 38 -13.16 -12.40 1.95
N ASN A 39 -13.57 -13.66 1.75
CA ASN A 39 -14.73 -14.25 2.44
C ASN A 39 -14.49 -14.45 3.94
N TYR A 40 -13.26 -14.35 4.40
CA TYR A 40 -12.89 -14.52 5.80
C TYR A 40 -12.65 -13.17 6.48
N LYS A 41 -13.08 -12.09 5.84
CA LYS A 41 -12.93 -10.72 6.32
C LYS A 41 -11.48 -10.25 6.44
N ASN A 42 -10.56 -10.98 5.80
CA ASN A 42 -9.18 -10.49 5.67
C ASN A 42 -9.15 -9.39 4.63
N THR A 43 -8.47 -8.31 4.95
CA THR A 43 -8.38 -7.18 4.04
C THR A 43 -6.96 -7.01 3.55
N GLY A 44 -6.81 -6.94 2.25
CA GLY A 44 -5.55 -6.64 1.60
C GLY A 44 -5.66 -5.39 0.76
N MET A 45 -4.52 -4.96 0.23
CA MET A 45 -4.50 -3.85 -0.71
C MET A 45 -3.52 -4.12 -1.83
N ARG A 46 -3.79 -3.52 -2.97
CA ARG A 46 -2.85 -3.48 -4.08
C ARG A 46 -2.60 -2.03 -4.44
N LEU A 47 -1.32 -1.70 -4.55
CA LEU A 47 -0.87 -0.36 -4.88
C LEU A 47 -0.01 -0.46 -6.13
N THR A 48 -0.34 0.34 -7.16
CA THR A 48 0.46 0.38 -8.38
C THR A 48 1.16 1.73 -8.47
N ILE A 49 2.47 1.69 -8.61
CA ILE A 49 3.28 2.90 -8.76
C ILE A 49 4.14 2.76 -10.00
N ASP A 50 4.55 3.91 -10.55
CA ASP A 50 5.51 3.95 -11.63
C ASP A 50 6.90 4.17 -11.02
N GLU A 51 7.81 3.22 -11.20
CA GLU A 51 9.12 3.30 -10.58
C GLU A 51 9.97 4.47 -11.10
N GLU A 52 9.59 5.05 -12.24
CA GLU A 52 10.25 6.25 -12.74
C GLU A 52 9.83 7.49 -11.98
N GLU A 53 8.67 7.47 -11.33
CA GLU A 53 8.12 8.60 -10.60
C GLU A 53 8.26 8.48 -9.10
N ALA A 54 8.42 7.25 -8.59
CA ALA A 54 8.54 7.00 -7.16
C ALA A 54 9.46 5.83 -6.90
N SER A 55 10.26 5.92 -5.84
CA SER A 55 11.12 4.83 -5.44
C SER A 55 10.29 3.74 -4.76
N VAL A 56 10.32 2.52 -5.30
CA VAL A 56 9.63 1.37 -4.72
C VAL A 56 10.09 1.13 -3.29
N GLN A 57 11.40 1.18 -3.06
CA GLN A 57 11.95 0.93 -1.73
C GLN A 57 11.50 1.99 -0.72
N GLU A 58 11.41 3.24 -1.15
CA GLU A 58 10.94 4.31 -0.29
C GLU A 58 9.48 4.10 0.11
N VAL A 59 8.64 3.71 -0.85
CA VAL A 59 7.23 3.42 -0.57
C VAL A 59 7.11 2.26 0.41
N ILE A 60 7.86 1.19 0.20
CA ILE A 60 7.88 0.04 1.11
C ILE A 60 8.30 0.48 2.51
N ASN A 61 9.31 1.33 2.61
CA ASN A 61 9.79 1.81 3.91
C ASN A 61 8.73 2.62 4.66
N TYR A 62 7.96 3.45 3.95
CA TYR A 62 6.87 4.19 4.57
C TYR A 62 5.77 3.25 5.06
N MET A 63 5.43 2.22 4.26
CA MET A 63 4.40 1.26 4.63
C MET A 63 4.82 0.41 5.82
N LYS A 64 6.10 0.05 5.92
CA LYS A 64 6.62 -0.74 7.04
C LYS A 64 6.54 -0.02 8.38
N LYS A 65 6.49 1.30 8.37
CA LYS A 65 6.36 2.09 9.60
C LYS A 65 4.94 2.06 10.16
N LEU A 66 3.97 1.58 9.38
CA LEU A 66 2.59 1.50 9.81
C LEU A 66 2.36 0.14 10.46
N TYR A 67 2.09 0.13 11.76
CA TYR A 67 2.00 -1.10 12.54
C TYR A 67 0.85 -2.02 12.11
N ASP A 68 -0.15 -1.47 11.44
CA ASP A 68 -1.32 -2.22 11.00
C ASP A 68 -1.23 -2.69 9.53
N VAL A 69 -0.06 -2.56 8.92
CA VAL A 69 0.22 -3.08 7.58
C VAL A 69 1.29 -4.17 7.70
N ARG A 70 1.06 -5.32 7.06
CA ARG A 70 1.97 -6.45 7.16
C ARG A 70 2.06 -7.19 5.82
N ASP A 71 3.05 -8.06 5.72
CA ASP A 71 3.24 -8.94 4.56
C ASP A 71 3.35 -8.15 3.25
N ILE A 72 4.17 -7.10 3.24
CA ILE A 72 4.34 -6.24 2.08
C ILE A 72 5.18 -6.98 1.04
N GLU A 73 4.65 -7.12 -0.16
CA GLU A 73 5.32 -7.79 -1.27
C GLU A 73 5.30 -6.92 -2.51
N ALA A 74 6.42 -6.92 -3.25
CA ALA A 74 6.53 -6.22 -4.53
C ALA A 74 6.50 -7.22 -5.67
N GLN A 75 5.75 -6.90 -6.73
CA GLN A 75 5.70 -7.71 -7.93
C GLN A 75 5.83 -6.88 -9.20
#